data_dcf74d9f89a2671503200906e6d8d8f4
#
_entry.id   dcf74d9f89a2671503200906e6d8d8f4
#
_cell.length_a   1.000
_cell.length_b   1.000
_cell.length_c   1.000
_cell.angle_alpha   90.00
_cell.angle_beta   90.00
_cell.angle_gamma   90.00
#
_symmetry.space_group_name_H-M   'P 1'
#
loop_
_entity.id
_entity.type
_entity.pdbx_description
1 polymer ?
#
loop_
_entity_poly.entity_id
_entity_poly.type
_entity_poly.pdbx_seq_one_letter_code
_entity_poly.pdbx_strand_id
1 'polypeptide(L)'
;ASLNILSGVVAGDFSAFWLGITVVGLMGGAFLLSGSGLEGIMAAPAVFAFGLVAFGFLGMGPVTIAVDSYGPVTDNAQSVYELSRIEDIDGIDEELHRDFDLLPHWERAKFLLEDNDGAGNTFKATAKPVLIGTAVVGATTMIFSIIIGLTDHLTRGIENLSLMHAPFLLGLITGGAVVFWFSGASIQAVTTGANRAVAFIKESIHLDTGAERASVEDSKRVVDICTQYAQQGMLTIFLAVFFATLSLAFIEPFFFIGYLVSIAVFGLYQAIYMANAGGAWDNAKKVVEVDLHMKGTALHDASIVGDTVGDPFKDTSSVALNPIIKFTTLFGLLAVELAA
;
A
#
# COMPACT_ATOMS: atom_id res chain seq x y z
N ALA A 1 4.42 -17.58 -17.53
CA ALA A 1 3.74 -16.38 -17.04
C ALA A 1 2.49 -16.68 -16.20
N SER A 2 1.52 -17.49 -16.69
CA SER A 2 0.26 -17.74 -15.95
C SER A 2 0.43 -18.38 -14.58
N LEU A 3 1.35 -19.35 -14.45
CA LEU A 3 1.64 -19.98 -13.16
C LEU A 3 2.30 -19.02 -12.19
N ASN A 4 3.14 -18.10 -12.67
CA ASN A 4 3.73 -17.05 -11.85
C ASN A 4 2.64 -16.15 -11.28
N ILE A 5 1.69 -15.69 -12.10
CA ILE A 5 0.55 -14.88 -11.64
C ILE A 5 -0.25 -15.63 -10.56
N LEU A 6 -0.63 -16.88 -10.81
CA LEU A 6 -1.38 -17.68 -9.82
C LEU A 6 -0.61 -17.89 -8.52
N SER A 7 0.72 -18.08 -8.57
CA SER A 7 1.54 -18.24 -7.36
C SER A 7 1.52 -17.00 -6.48
N GLY A 8 1.60 -15.81 -7.06
CA GLY A 8 1.50 -14.56 -6.29
C GLY A 8 0.10 -14.32 -5.70
N VAL A 9 -0.96 -14.67 -6.44
CA VAL A 9 -2.34 -14.63 -5.90
C VAL A 9 -2.44 -15.53 -4.66
N VAL A 10 -1.96 -16.77 -4.75
CA VAL A 10 -1.96 -17.72 -3.62
C VAL A 10 -1.13 -17.20 -2.45
N ALA A 11 0.03 -16.61 -2.70
CA ALA A 11 0.87 -16.00 -1.66
C ALA A 11 0.15 -14.84 -0.96
N GLY A 12 -0.54 -14.00 -1.72
CA GLY A 12 -1.33 -12.89 -1.18
C GLY A 12 -2.50 -13.37 -0.31
N ASP A 13 -3.27 -14.35 -0.79
CA ASP A 13 -4.40 -14.93 -0.06
C ASP A 13 -3.97 -15.56 1.27
N PHE A 14 -2.93 -16.39 1.25
CA PHE A 14 -2.42 -16.99 2.49
C PHE A 14 -1.82 -15.96 3.45
N SER A 15 -1.18 -14.92 2.94
CA SER A 15 -0.67 -13.83 3.77
C SER A 15 -1.79 -13.07 4.47
N ALA A 16 -2.87 -12.76 3.75
CA ALA A 16 -4.05 -12.12 4.32
C ALA A 16 -4.72 -13.00 5.39
N PHE A 17 -4.84 -14.31 5.13
CA PHE A 17 -5.34 -15.29 6.10
C PHE A 17 -4.50 -15.31 7.38
N TRP A 18 -3.19 -15.51 7.27
CA TRP A 18 -2.32 -15.64 8.44
C TRP A 18 -2.26 -14.36 9.26
N LEU A 19 -2.24 -13.20 8.62
CA LEU A 19 -2.29 -11.94 9.35
C LEU A 19 -3.64 -11.76 10.06
N GLY A 20 -4.74 -12.10 9.40
CA GLY A 20 -6.07 -12.07 10.02
C GLY A 20 -6.13 -12.93 11.29
N ILE A 21 -5.61 -14.16 11.23
CA ILE A 21 -5.54 -15.06 12.40
C ILE A 21 -4.63 -14.47 13.50
N THR A 22 -3.50 -13.85 13.13
CA THR A 22 -2.61 -13.19 14.09
C THR A 22 -3.30 -12.03 14.79
N VAL A 23 -4.00 -11.17 14.04
CA VAL A 23 -4.77 -10.05 14.62
C VAL A 23 -5.86 -10.56 15.55
N VAL A 24 -6.60 -11.60 15.16
CA VAL A 24 -7.61 -12.24 16.02
C VAL A 24 -6.99 -12.80 17.30
N GLY A 25 -5.83 -13.46 17.20
CA GLY A 25 -5.11 -13.98 18.36
C GLY A 25 -4.68 -12.87 19.33
N LEU A 26 -4.11 -11.78 18.80
CA LEU A 26 -3.66 -10.64 19.61
C LEU A 26 -4.85 -9.90 20.27
N MET A 27 -5.88 -9.59 19.50
CA MET A 27 -7.08 -8.92 20.02
C MET A 27 -7.87 -9.82 20.96
N GLY A 28 -7.98 -11.11 20.64
CA GLY A 28 -8.63 -12.12 21.51
C GLY A 28 -7.90 -12.27 22.85
N GLY A 29 -6.57 -12.33 22.83
CA GLY A 29 -5.75 -12.32 24.04
C GLY A 29 -5.95 -11.06 24.88
N ALA A 30 -5.94 -9.89 24.22
CA ALA A 30 -6.22 -8.60 24.86
C ALA A 30 -7.63 -8.54 25.46
N PHE A 31 -8.63 -9.07 24.74
CA PHE A 31 -10.00 -9.20 25.25
C PHE A 31 -10.08 -10.04 26.53
N LEU A 32 -9.47 -11.23 26.55
CA LEU A 32 -9.46 -12.11 27.72
C LEU A 32 -8.78 -11.46 28.93
N LEU A 33 -7.66 -10.75 28.71
CA LEU A 33 -6.95 -10.05 29.78
C LEU A 33 -7.74 -8.85 30.32
N SER A 34 -8.49 -8.15 29.47
CA SER A 34 -9.25 -6.96 29.86
C SER A 34 -10.41 -7.26 30.80
N GLY A 35 -10.93 -8.51 30.80
CA GLY A 35 -11.95 -8.98 31.76
C GLY A 35 -11.44 -9.15 33.21
N SER A 36 -10.13 -8.93 33.48
CA SER A 36 -9.52 -9.11 34.78
C SER A 36 -9.49 -7.82 35.61
N GLY A 37 -10.65 -7.31 36.00
CA GLY A 37 -10.78 -6.24 37.01
C GLY A 37 -10.83 -4.81 36.48
N LEU A 38 -10.93 -4.60 35.17
CA LEU A 38 -11.08 -3.27 34.56
C LEU A 38 -12.54 -2.81 34.40
N GLU A 39 -13.51 -3.71 34.58
CA GLU A 39 -14.94 -3.46 34.37
C GLU A 39 -15.52 -2.36 35.30
N GLY A 40 -14.92 -2.16 36.48
CA GLY A 40 -15.31 -1.08 37.41
C GLY A 40 -14.63 0.26 37.19
N ILE A 41 -13.68 0.33 36.25
CA ILE A 41 -12.80 1.50 36.04
C ILE A 41 -13.14 2.20 34.73
N MET A 42 -13.57 1.48 33.71
CA MET A 42 -13.86 2.02 32.38
C MET A 42 -15.05 1.33 31.71
N ALA A 43 -15.75 2.07 30.84
CA ALA A 43 -16.98 1.59 30.19
C ALA A 43 -16.73 0.44 29.17
N ALA A 44 -15.55 0.37 28.57
CA ALA A 44 -15.22 -0.61 27.53
C ALA A 44 -13.77 -1.08 27.63
N PRO A 45 -13.45 -1.93 28.62
CA PRO A 45 -12.09 -2.43 28.85
C PRO A 45 -11.48 -3.13 27.62
N ALA A 46 -12.28 -3.89 26.87
CA ALA A 46 -11.84 -4.61 25.68
C ALA A 46 -11.33 -3.65 24.59
N VAL A 47 -12.03 -2.54 24.37
CA VAL A 47 -11.63 -1.56 23.35
C VAL A 47 -10.34 -0.84 23.74
N PHE A 48 -10.19 -0.51 25.03
CA PHE A 48 -8.92 0.01 25.54
C PHE A 48 -7.77 -0.98 25.30
N ALA A 49 -8.00 -2.27 25.61
CA ALA A 49 -7.01 -3.32 25.37
C ALA A 49 -6.66 -3.47 23.87
N PHE A 50 -7.64 -3.33 22.97
CA PHE A 50 -7.38 -3.29 21.52
C PHE A 50 -6.53 -2.07 21.14
N GLY A 51 -6.77 -0.90 21.74
CA GLY A 51 -5.92 0.27 21.59
C GLY A 51 -4.47 0.00 22.01
N LEU A 52 -4.24 -0.75 23.08
CA LEU A 52 -2.90 -1.16 23.50
C LEU A 52 -2.23 -2.11 22.50
N VAL A 53 -2.99 -2.99 21.83
CA VAL A 53 -2.47 -3.81 20.71
C VAL A 53 -2.00 -2.90 19.58
N ALA A 54 -2.79 -1.86 19.21
CA ALA A 54 -2.39 -0.88 18.22
C ALA A 54 -1.10 -0.13 18.64
N PHE A 55 -0.97 0.25 19.90
CA PHE A 55 0.26 0.83 20.45
C PHE A 55 1.45 -0.12 20.38
N GLY A 56 1.22 -1.42 20.58
CA GLY A 56 2.26 -2.44 20.41
C GLY A 56 2.83 -2.46 18.99
N PHE A 57 1.96 -2.41 17.97
CA PHE A 57 2.39 -2.25 16.58
C PHE A 57 3.11 -0.91 16.36
N LEU A 58 2.59 0.18 16.92
CA LEU A 58 3.17 1.51 16.79
C LEU A 58 4.55 1.63 17.48
N GLY A 59 4.80 0.82 18.50
CA GLY A 59 6.12 0.75 19.16
C GLY A 59 7.25 0.37 18.20
N MET A 60 6.93 -0.37 17.14
CA MET A 60 7.84 -0.67 16.03
C MET A 60 7.87 0.43 14.96
N GLY A 61 7.10 1.51 15.14
CA GLY A 61 6.88 2.57 14.13
C GLY A 61 8.15 3.12 13.52
N PRO A 62 9.15 3.60 14.30
CA PRO A 62 10.39 4.14 13.74
C PRO A 62 11.15 3.14 12.88
N VAL A 63 11.25 1.88 13.33
CA VAL A 63 11.90 0.79 12.59
C VAL A 63 11.13 0.49 11.31
N THR A 64 9.80 0.38 11.40
CA THR A 64 8.93 0.10 10.27
C THR A 64 9.00 1.20 9.21
N ILE A 65 9.03 2.48 9.63
CA ILE A 65 9.19 3.61 8.72
C ILE A 65 10.56 3.59 8.04
N ALA A 66 11.63 3.32 8.78
CA ALA A 66 12.98 3.23 8.22
C ALA A 66 13.07 2.12 7.17
N VAL A 67 12.51 0.95 7.48
CA VAL A 67 12.48 -0.22 6.59
C VAL A 67 11.62 0.04 5.34
N ASP A 68 10.45 0.65 5.50
CA ASP A 68 9.55 1.00 4.38
C ASP A 68 10.16 2.08 3.48
N SER A 69 10.92 3.02 4.05
CA SER A 69 11.63 4.06 3.30
C SER A 69 12.86 3.54 2.56
N TYR A 70 13.54 2.53 3.09
CA TYR A 70 14.73 1.95 2.48
C TYR A 70 14.43 1.39 1.08
N GLY A 71 13.30 0.68 0.91
CA GLY A 71 12.89 0.13 -0.38
C GLY A 71 12.83 1.16 -1.51
N PRO A 72 12.04 2.25 -1.40
CA PRO A 72 12.02 3.31 -2.40
C PRO A 72 13.37 4.00 -2.64
N VAL A 73 14.22 4.12 -1.62
CA VAL A 73 15.56 4.72 -1.76
C VAL A 73 16.45 3.84 -2.64
N THR A 74 16.45 2.53 -2.40
CA THR A 74 17.28 1.58 -3.19
C THR A 74 16.77 1.43 -4.61
N ASP A 75 15.44 1.32 -4.79
CA ASP A 75 14.78 1.28 -6.09
C ASP A 75 15.08 2.54 -6.93
N ASN A 76 14.92 3.73 -6.32
CA ASN A 76 15.28 4.98 -6.99
C ASN A 76 16.78 5.09 -7.28
N ALA A 77 17.65 4.61 -6.42
CA ALA A 77 19.10 4.64 -6.65
C ALA A 77 19.47 3.79 -7.88
N GLN A 78 18.90 2.60 -8.02
CA GLN A 78 19.06 1.75 -9.19
C GLN A 78 18.51 2.44 -10.45
N SER A 79 17.28 2.95 -10.39
CA SER A 79 16.62 3.62 -11.51
C SER A 79 17.39 4.85 -11.99
N VAL A 80 17.88 5.69 -11.06
CA VAL A 80 18.70 6.87 -11.40
C VAL A 80 20.00 6.44 -12.08
N TYR A 81 20.67 5.42 -11.57
CA TYR A 81 21.88 4.90 -12.18
C TYR A 81 21.63 4.41 -13.61
N GLU A 82 20.60 3.57 -13.82
CA GLU A 82 20.25 3.03 -15.14
C GLU A 82 19.84 4.14 -16.14
N LEU A 83 19.06 5.13 -15.69
CA LEU A 83 18.60 6.23 -16.55
C LEU A 83 19.67 7.28 -16.82
N SER A 84 20.58 7.54 -15.88
CA SER A 84 21.65 8.53 -16.05
C SER A 84 22.71 8.09 -17.05
N ARG A 85 22.88 6.78 -17.21
CA ARG A 85 23.91 6.20 -18.09
C ARG A 85 25.31 6.80 -17.82
N ILE A 86 25.58 7.04 -16.55
CA ILE A 86 26.81 7.72 -16.11
C ILE A 86 28.07 7.01 -16.63
N GLU A 87 28.05 5.70 -16.73
CA GLU A 87 29.15 4.88 -17.21
C GLU A 87 29.49 5.07 -18.71
N ASP A 88 28.52 5.60 -19.50
CA ASP A 88 28.67 5.84 -20.93
C ASP A 88 29.18 7.28 -21.23
N ILE A 89 29.42 8.10 -20.20
CA ILE A 89 29.90 9.49 -20.39
C ILE A 89 31.40 9.51 -20.60
N ASP A 90 31.83 10.05 -21.72
CA ASP A 90 33.27 10.17 -22.04
C ASP A 90 34.01 11.00 -20.98
N GLY A 91 35.09 10.45 -20.44
CA GLY A 91 35.94 11.12 -19.44
C GLY A 91 35.40 11.14 -18.02
N ILE A 92 34.28 10.42 -17.75
CA ILE A 92 33.67 10.39 -16.41
C ILE A 92 34.58 9.77 -15.33
N ASP A 93 35.37 8.75 -15.72
CA ASP A 93 36.27 8.08 -14.78
C ASP A 93 37.38 9.03 -14.29
N GLU A 94 37.94 9.84 -15.23
CA GLU A 94 38.91 10.86 -14.88
C GLU A 94 38.31 12.01 -14.05
N GLU A 95 37.08 12.39 -14.35
CA GLU A 95 36.36 13.40 -13.57
C GLU A 95 36.06 12.93 -12.16
N LEU A 96 35.56 11.72 -12.00
CA LEU A 96 35.29 11.12 -10.67
C LEU A 96 36.56 10.94 -9.84
N HIS A 97 37.67 10.56 -10.50
CA HIS A 97 38.94 10.45 -9.80
C HIS A 97 39.48 11.82 -9.38
N ARG A 98 39.41 12.82 -10.26
CA ARG A 98 39.91 14.17 -9.99
C ARG A 98 39.12 14.91 -8.92
N ASP A 99 37.78 14.83 -8.98
CA ASP A 99 36.90 15.68 -8.17
C ASP A 99 36.47 15.02 -6.86
N PHE A 100 36.46 13.68 -6.81
CA PHE A 100 35.97 12.90 -5.67
C PHE A 100 36.94 11.83 -5.16
N ASP A 101 38.11 11.68 -5.79
CA ASP A 101 39.09 10.61 -5.51
C ASP A 101 38.46 9.19 -5.56
N LEU A 102 37.52 9.00 -6.52
CA LEU A 102 36.81 7.77 -6.73
C LEU A 102 37.33 7.07 -7.98
N LEU A 103 37.63 5.77 -7.85
CA LEU A 103 37.90 4.87 -8.98
C LEU A 103 36.65 3.99 -9.17
N PRO A 104 35.81 4.27 -10.17
CA PRO A 104 34.57 3.54 -10.34
C PRO A 104 34.82 2.09 -10.81
N HIS A 105 34.04 1.18 -10.26
CA HIS A 105 33.93 -0.20 -10.71
C HIS A 105 32.49 -0.46 -11.16
N TRP A 106 32.16 -0.10 -12.38
CA TRP A 106 30.78 -0.07 -12.90
C TRP A 106 30.05 -1.40 -12.76
N GLU A 107 30.66 -2.53 -13.09
CA GLU A 107 30.05 -3.85 -12.94
C GLU A 107 29.72 -4.16 -11.46
N ARG A 108 30.61 -3.78 -10.54
CA ARG A 108 30.37 -3.95 -9.10
C ARG A 108 29.30 -3.01 -8.61
N ALA A 109 29.24 -1.78 -9.12
CA ALA A 109 28.21 -0.80 -8.78
C ALA A 109 26.82 -1.31 -9.19
N LYS A 110 26.67 -1.82 -10.41
CA LYS A 110 25.44 -2.44 -10.90
C LYS A 110 24.99 -3.58 -9.98
N PHE A 111 25.89 -4.52 -9.73
CA PHE A 111 25.59 -5.65 -8.86
C PHE A 111 25.11 -5.22 -7.46
N LEU A 112 25.82 -4.27 -6.83
CA LEU A 112 25.46 -3.76 -5.51
C LEU A 112 24.15 -2.98 -5.51
N LEU A 113 23.82 -2.27 -6.57
CA LEU A 113 22.53 -1.58 -6.71
C LEU A 113 21.38 -2.58 -6.84
N GLU A 114 21.54 -3.61 -7.67
CA GLU A 114 20.55 -4.68 -7.83
C GLU A 114 20.35 -5.47 -6.52
N ASP A 115 21.43 -5.79 -5.81
CA ASP A 115 21.39 -6.50 -4.53
C ASP A 115 20.70 -5.66 -3.44
N ASN A 116 21.04 -4.38 -3.34
CA ASN A 116 20.39 -3.45 -2.42
C ASN A 116 18.90 -3.23 -2.74
N ASP A 117 18.54 -3.17 -4.00
CA ASP A 117 17.14 -3.04 -4.41
C ASP A 117 16.35 -4.31 -4.07
N GLY A 118 16.93 -5.50 -4.27
CA GLY A 118 16.35 -6.77 -3.84
C GLY A 118 16.11 -6.83 -2.32
N ALA A 119 17.10 -6.39 -1.53
CA ALA A 119 16.98 -6.29 -0.07
C ALA A 119 15.92 -5.26 0.32
N GLY A 120 15.90 -4.09 -0.33
CA GLY A 120 14.93 -3.03 -0.10
C GLY A 120 13.50 -3.47 -0.39
N ASN A 121 13.29 -4.24 -1.43
CA ASN A 121 11.98 -4.80 -1.76
C ASN A 121 11.49 -5.78 -0.68
N THR A 122 12.36 -6.66 -0.19
CA THR A 122 12.04 -7.60 0.90
C THR A 122 11.68 -6.85 2.19
N PHE A 123 12.43 -5.82 2.56
CA PHE A 123 12.14 -5.00 3.73
C PHE A 123 10.80 -4.25 3.58
N LYS A 124 10.56 -3.62 2.46
CA LYS A 124 9.31 -2.94 2.14
C LYS A 124 8.11 -3.89 2.25
N ALA A 125 8.22 -5.10 1.71
CA ALA A 125 7.15 -6.10 1.76
C ALA A 125 6.84 -6.57 3.20
N THR A 126 7.83 -6.69 4.08
CA THR A 126 7.63 -7.10 5.48
C THR A 126 7.10 -5.98 6.37
N ALA A 127 7.43 -4.72 6.09
CA ALA A 127 6.95 -3.57 6.84
C ALA A 127 5.47 -3.25 6.59
N LYS A 128 5.00 -3.37 5.36
CA LYS A 128 3.63 -3.03 4.96
C LYS A 128 2.54 -3.74 5.77
N PRO A 129 2.58 -5.06 6.03
CA PRO A 129 1.59 -5.74 6.86
C PRO A 129 1.46 -5.16 8.26
N VAL A 130 2.59 -4.81 8.91
CA VAL A 130 2.60 -4.19 10.24
C VAL A 130 1.97 -2.80 10.22
N LEU A 131 2.29 -1.98 9.20
CA LEU A 131 1.70 -0.65 9.02
C LEU A 131 0.17 -0.73 8.80
N ILE A 132 -0.29 -1.67 7.99
CA ILE A 132 -1.71 -1.89 7.71
C ILE A 132 -2.41 -2.40 8.97
N GLY A 133 -1.84 -3.36 9.69
CA GLY A 133 -2.35 -3.85 10.97
C GLY A 133 -2.51 -2.72 11.99
N THR A 134 -1.52 -1.85 12.14
CA THR A 134 -1.59 -0.66 13.00
C THR A 134 -2.74 0.26 12.60
N ALA A 135 -2.93 0.50 11.29
CA ALA A 135 -4.00 1.35 10.79
C ALA A 135 -5.39 0.81 11.18
N VAL A 136 -5.60 -0.49 11.00
CA VAL A 136 -6.91 -1.11 11.23
C VAL A 136 -7.22 -1.24 12.71
N VAL A 137 -6.29 -1.73 13.53
CA VAL A 137 -6.51 -1.82 14.97
C VAL A 137 -6.69 -0.43 15.59
N GLY A 138 -5.93 0.58 15.10
CA GLY A 138 -6.15 1.99 15.46
C GLY A 138 -7.52 2.52 15.02
N ALA A 139 -7.97 2.17 13.81
CA ALA A 139 -9.29 2.56 13.30
C ALA A 139 -10.42 2.02 14.18
N THR A 140 -10.30 0.81 14.75
CA THR A 140 -11.34 0.25 15.64
C THR A 140 -11.56 1.11 16.88
N THR A 141 -10.50 1.71 17.44
CA THR A 141 -10.62 2.60 18.61
C THR A 141 -11.29 3.93 18.24
N MET A 142 -11.00 4.46 17.05
CA MET A 142 -11.65 5.68 16.54
C MET A 142 -13.15 5.45 16.26
N ILE A 143 -13.49 4.35 15.59
CA ILE A 143 -14.89 3.96 15.34
C ILE A 143 -15.64 3.82 16.66
N PHE A 144 -15.02 3.24 17.67
CA PHE A 144 -15.62 3.11 18.97
C PHE A 144 -15.85 4.47 19.67
N SER A 145 -14.94 5.43 19.49
CA SER A 145 -15.15 6.80 19.97
C SER A 145 -16.38 7.47 19.32
N ILE A 146 -16.59 7.22 18.03
CA ILE A 146 -17.80 7.68 17.31
C ILE A 146 -19.06 7.00 17.92
N ILE A 147 -18.99 5.68 18.16
CA ILE A 147 -20.10 4.92 18.77
C ILE A 147 -20.43 5.50 20.15
N ILE A 148 -19.45 5.75 21.01
CA ILE A 148 -19.68 6.33 22.34
C ILE A 148 -20.40 7.68 22.23
N GLY A 149 -19.93 8.54 21.30
CA GLY A 149 -20.57 9.86 21.07
C GLY A 149 -22.02 9.75 20.62
N LEU A 150 -22.29 8.89 19.63
CA LEU A 150 -23.64 8.70 19.07
C LEU A 150 -24.62 7.97 19.98
N THR A 151 -24.12 7.16 20.93
CA THR A 151 -24.95 6.34 21.82
C THR A 151 -25.08 6.91 23.24
N ASP A 152 -24.71 8.17 23.43
CA ASP A 152 -24.72 8.81 24.75
C ASP A 152 -24.03 7.90 25.82
N HIS A 153 -22.75 7.63 25.59
CA HIS A 153 -21.93 6.74 26.44
C HIS A 153 -22.48 5.32 26.57
N LEU A 154 -22.93 4.72 25.48
CA LEU A 154 -23.49 3.36 25.41
C LEU A 154 -24.81 3.20 26.19
N THR A 155 -25.58 4.26 26.33
CA THR A 155 -26.88 4.20 27.04
C THR A 155 -28.07 4.16 26.09
N ARG A 156 -27.95 4.62 24.85
CA ARG A 156 -29.03 4.73 23.87
C ARG A 156 -28.59 4.24 22.48
N GLY A 157 -29.51 3.60 21.76
CA GLY A 157 -29.31 3.23 20.36
C GLY A 157 -28.32 2.09 20.14
N ILE A 158 -27.84 1.39 21.18
CA ILE A 158 -26.91 0.26 21.05
C ILE A 158 -27.53 -0.86 20.22
N GLU A 159 -28.85 -1.02 20.32
CA GLU A 159 -29.62 -2.01 19.56
C GLU A 159 -29.52 -1.82 18.04
N ASN A 160 -29.19 -0.62 17.60
CA ASN A 160 -28.98 -0.29 16.20
C ASN A 160 -27.60 -0.74 15.66
N LEU A 161 -26.66 -1.11 16.54
CA LEU A 161 -25.39 -1.76 16.19
C LEU A 161 -25.61 -3.26 15.95
N SER A 162 -26.51 -3.60 15.05
CA SER A 162 -26.94 -4.96 14.80
C SER A 162 -27.15 -5.19 13.31
N LEU A 163 -26.87 -6.40 12.85
CA LEU A 163 -27.21 -6.84 11.49
C LEU A 163 -28.72 -6.82 11.21
N MET A 164 -29.55 -6.81 12.25
CA MET A 164 -31.01 -6.66 12.12
C MET A 164 -31.42 -5.20 11.86
N HIS A 165 -30.56 -4.24 12.13
CA HIS A 165 -30.76 -2.84 11.78
C HIS A 165 -30.33 -2.60 10.34
N ALA A 166 -31.29 -2.44 9.45
CA ALA A 166 -31.02 -2.35 8.00
C ALA A 166 -30.01 -1.28 7.62
N PRO A 167 -30.02 -0.04 8.16
CA PRO A 167 -28.98 0.96 7.87
C PRO A 167 -27.58 0.49 8.19
N PHE A 168 -27.34 -0.14 9.33
CA PHE A 168 -26.05 -0.68 9.71
C PHE A 168 -25.54 -1.75 8.72
N LEU A 169 -26.40 -2.70 8.35
CA LEU A 169 -26.09 -3.74 7.36
C LEU A 169 -25.75 -3.13 5.98
N LEU A 170 -26.55 -2.16 5.54
CA LEU A 170 -26.31 -1.46 4.27
C LEU A 170 -24.98 -0.69 4.31
N GLY A 171 -24.66 -0.09 5.45
CA GLY A 171 -23.36 0.54 5.68
C GLY A 171 -22.19 -0.45 5.51
N LEU A 172 -22.29 -1.64 6.11
CA LEU A 172 -21.29 -2.70 5.96
C LEU A 172 -21.08 -3.10 4.49
N ILE A 173 -22.16 -3.25 3.73
CA ILE A 173 -22.08 -3.60 2.30
C ILE A 173 -21.43 -2.45 1.51
N THR A 174 -21.82 -1.21 1.80
CA THR A 174 -21.28 -0.03 1.11
C THR A 174 -19.80 0.17 1.36
N GLY A 175 -19.34 0.01 2.61
CA GLY A 175 -17.91 0.16 2.93
C GLY A 175 -17.05 -0.89 2.24
N GLY A 176 -17.49 -2.14 2.18
CA GLY A 176 -16.83 -3.18 1.41
C GLY A 176 -16.75 -2.84 -0.09
N ALA A 177 -17.86 -2.40 -0.67
CA ALA A 177 -17.91 -2.00 -2.08
C ALA A 177 -16.94 -0.84 -2.37
N VAL A 178 -16.83 0.15 -1.48
CA VAL A 178 -15.90 1.29 -1.63
C VAL A 178 -14.45 0.85 -1.60
N VAL A 179 -14.06 -0.12 -0.77
CA VAL A 179 -12.68 -0.67 -0.76
C VAL A 179 -12.32 -1.28 -2.12
N PHE A 180 -13.21 -2.10 -2.70
CA PHE A 180 -12.97 -2.71 -4.00
C PHE A 180 -13.01 -1.69 -5.14
N TRP A 181 -13.94 -0.73 -5.09
CA TRP A 181 -13.95 0.39 -6.04
C TRP A 181 -12.64 1.18 -5.99
N PHE A 182 -12.18 1.52 -4.78
CA PHE A 182 -10.92 2.26 -4.58
C PHE A 182 -9.72 1.48 -5.16
N SER A 183 -9.64 0.18 -4.87
CA SER A 183 -8.56 -0.67 -5.39
C SER A 183 -8.56 -0.72 -6.92
N GLY A 184 -9.73 -0.92 -7.53
CA GLY A 184 -9.87 -0.93 -8.98
C GLY A 184 -9.53 0.42 -9.62
N ALA A 185 -10.04 1.52 -9.05
CA ALA A 185 -9.80 2.87 -9.56
C ALA A 185 -8.33 3.27 -9.47
N SER A 186 -7.63 2.92 -8.38
CA SER A 186 -6.21 3.22 -8.21
C SER A 186 -5.33 2.45 -9.20
N ILE A 187 -5.60 1.17 -9.42
CA ILE A 187 -4.92 0.38 -10.45
C ILE A 187 -5.19 0.96 -11.85
N GLN A 188 -6.44 1.33 -12.14
CA GLN A 188 -6.80 1.92 -13.43
C GLN A 188 -6.10 3.26 -13.69
N ALA A 189 -5.93 4.09 -12.66
CA ALA A 189 -5.22 5.37 -12.78
C ALA A 189 -3.77 5.16 -13.24
N VAL A 190 -3.07 4.20 -12.63
CA VAL A 190 -1.66 3.88 -12.96
C VAL A 190 -1.56 3.23 -14.33
N THR A 191 -2.41 2.24 -14.63
CA THR A 191 -2.39 1.56 -15.95
C THR A 191 -2.74 2.50 -17.09
N THR A 192 -3.59 3.51 -16.85
CA THR A 192 -3.86 4.55 -17.84
C THR A 192 -2.62 5.39 -18.12
N GLY A 193 -1.88 5.79 -17.08
CA GLY A 193 -0.59 6.49 -17.22
C GLY A 193 0.42 5.66 -18.01
N ALA A 194 0.59 4.39 -17.65
CA ALA A 194 1.49 3.47 -18.35
C ALA A 194 1.11 3.30 -19.83
N ASN A 195 -0.17 3.13 -20.15
CA ASN A 195 -0.64 3.03 -21.53
C ASN A 195 -0.35 4.30 -22.34
N ARG A 196 -0.48 5.49 -21.75
CA ARG A 196 -0.15 6.76 -22.39
C ARG A 196 1.36 6.90 -22.64
N ALA A 197 2.18 6.46 -21.69
CA ALA A 197 3.63 6.42 -21.84
C ALA A 197 4.04 5.47 -22.98
N VAL A 198 3.45 4.27 -23.05
CA VAL A 198 3.69 3.30 -24.14
C VAL A 198 3.27 3.88 -25.49
N ALA A 199 2.14 4.59 -25.57
CA ALA A 199 1.72 5.26 -26.81
C ALA A 199 2.74 6.31 -27.24
N PHE A 200 3.19 7.16 -26.31
CA PHE A 200 4.24 8.16 -26.58
C PHE A 200 5.54 7.50 -27.06
N ILE A 201 5.99 6.42 -26.42
CA ILE A 201 7.19 5.67 -26.83
C ILE A 201 7.04 5.20 -28.29
N LYS A 202 5.91 4.61 -28.64
CA LYS A 202 5.68 4.08 -29.99
C LYS A 202 5.56 5.16 -31.08
N GLU A 203 5.06 6.33 -30.73
CA GLU A 203 4.79 7.40 -31.70
C GLU A 203 5.99 8.37 -31.84
N SER A 204 6.72 8.60 -30.75
CA SER A 204 7.69 9.70 -30.67
C SER A 204 9.14 9.24 -30.60
N ILE A 205 9.40 8.05 -30.04
CA ILE A 205 10.76 7.54 -29.91
C ILE A 205 11.07 6.67 -31.13
N HIS A 206 11.78 7.26 -32.09
CA HIS A 206 12.37 6.56 -33.22
C HIS A 206 13.84 6.32 -32.91
N LEU A 207 14.23 5.09 -32.71
CA LEU A 207 15.64 4.72 -32.66
C LEU A 207 16.18 4.86 -34.07
N ASP A 208 16.96 5.91 -34.30
CA ASP A 208 17.72 6.05 -35.55
C ASP A 208 18.65 4.84 -35.72
N THR A 209 18.95 4.50 -36.97
CA THR A 209 19.66 3.28 -37.38
C THR A 209 21.06 3.07 -36.75
N GLY A 210 21.44 3.84 -35.76
CA GLY A 210 22.69 3.75 -34.99
C GLY A 210 22.51 3.97 -33.49
N ALA A 211 21.29 4.31 -32.99
CA ALA A 211 21.06 4.52 -31.58
C ALA A 211 20.51 3.26 -30.94
N GLU A 212 21.21 2.70 -29.98
CA GLU A 212 20.76 1.51 -29.22
C GLU A 212 19.74 1.86 -28.13
N ARG A 213 19.59 3.13 -27.75
CA ARG A 213 18.78 3.58 -26.63
C ARG A 213 18.12 4.94 -26.89
N ALA A 214 17.01 5.21 -26.19
CA ALA A 214 16.32 6.51 -26.23
C ALA A 214 17.16 7.63 -25.57
N SER A 215 16.87 8.87 -25.94
CA SER A 215 17.51 10.04 -25.35
C SER A 215 17.09 10.23 -23.87
N VAL A 216 17.91 10.95 -23.10
CA VAL A 216 17.56 11.31 -21.70
C VAL A 216 16.30 12.18 -21.67
N GLU A 217 16.10 13.04 -22.67
CA GLU A 217 14.92 13.90 -22.76
C GLU A 217 13.65 13.11 -23.01
N ASP A 218 13.68 12.11 -23.90
CA ASP A 218 12.55 11.17 -24.11
C ASP A 218 12.24 10.38 -22.87
N SER A 219 13.25 9.89 -22.15
CA SER A 219 13.09 9.18 -20.89
C SER A 219 12.43 10.05 -19.82
N LYS A 220 12.85 11.31 -19.67
CA LYS A 220 12.20 12.28 -18.78
C LYS A 220 10.75 12.52 -19.16
N ARG A 221 10.45 12.60 -20.45
CA ARG A 221 9.08 12.80 -20.93
C ARG A 221 8.16 11.62 -20.60
N VAL A 222 8.66 10.39 -20.71
CA VAL A 222 7.93 9.18 -20.31
C VAL A 222 7.60 9.22 -18.81
N VAL A 223 8.58 9.54 -17.96
CA VAL A 223 8.38 9.67 -16.52
C VAL A 223 7.37 10.77 -16.17
N ASP A 224 7.45 11.92 -16.84
CA ASP A 224 6.51 13.04 -16.65
C ASP A 224 5.08 12.64 -16.98
N ILE A 225 4.86 11.95 -18.11
CA ILE A 225 3.54 11.42 -18.49
C ILE A 225 3.00 10.49 -17.41
N CYS A 226 3.77 9.50 -16.98
CA CYS A 226 3.34 8.55 -15.93
C CYS A 226 2.98 9.29 -14.64
N THR A 227 3.83 10.21 -14.19
CA THR A 227 3.66 10.97 -12.96
C THR A 227 2.39 11.83 -12.99
N GLN A 228 2.17 12.58 -14.08
CA GLN A 228 1.00 13.45 -14.21
C GLN A 228 -0.31 12.66 -14.16
N TYR A 229 -0.40 11.55 -14.89
CA TYR A 229 -1.60 10.71 -14.88
C TYR A 229 -1.84 10.03 -13.54
N ALA A 230 -0.79 9.56 -12.86
CA ALA A 230 -0.90 8.96 -11.54
C ALA A 230 -1.38 9.98 -10.50
N GLN A 231 -0.79 11.17 -10.46
CA GLN A 231 -1.17 12.24 -9.53
C GLN A 231 -2.61 12.71 -9.76
N GLN A 232 -3.01 12.94 -11.01
CA GLN A 232 -4.37 13.38 -11.34
C GLN A 232 -5.41 12.30 -10.99
N GLY A 233 -5.11 11.04 -11.28
CA GLY A 233 -5.96 9.90 -10.94
C GLY A 233 -6.15 9.78 -9.43
N MET A 234 -5.08 9.81 -8.67
CA MET A 234 -5.13 9.69 -7.21
C MET A 234 -5.84 10.86 -6.53
N LEU A 235 -5.65 12.10 -7.02
CA LEU A 235 -6.40 13.25 -6.52
C LEU A 235 -7.91 13.09 -6.74
N THR A 236 -8.31 12.64 -7.93
CA THR A 236 -9.72 12.40 -8.26
C THR A 236 -10.36 11.36 -7.34
N ILE A 237 -9.65 10.24 -7.12
CA ILE A 237 -10.08 9.15 -6.24
C ILE A 237 -10.18 9.65 -4.79
N PHE A 238 -9.19 10.39 -4.31
CA PHE A 238 -9.19 10.98 -2.97
C PHE A 238 -10.39 11.89 -2.76
N LEU A 239 -10.66 12.79 -3.69
CA LEU A 239 -11.82 13.69 -3.61
C LEU A 239 -13.15 12.93 -3.62
N ALA A 240 -13.25 11.87 -4.42
CA ALA A 240 -14.44 11.02 -4.44
C ALA A 240 -14.68 10.35 -3.08
N VAL A 241 -13.65 9.77 -2.46
CA VAL A 241 -13.74 9.17 -1.12
C VAL A 241 -14.06 10.23 -0.06
N PHE A 242 -13.41 11.40 -0.14
CA PHE A 242 -13.66 12.52 0.78
C PHE A 242 -15.13 12.94 0.79
N PHE A 243 -15.68 13.25 -0.39
CA PHE A 243 -17.07 13.69 -0.51
C PHE A 243 -18.07 12.57 -0.24
N ALA A 244 -17.76 11.33 -0.61
CA ALA A 244 -18.58 10.18 -0.27
C ALA A 244 -18.66 9.99 1.25
N THR A 245 -17.51 9.99 1.95
CA THR A 245 -17.47 9.83 3.41
C THR A 245 -18.26 10.94 4.11
N LEU A 246 -18.08 12.21 3.67
CA LEU A 246 -18.85 13.33 4.20
C LEU A 246 -20.35 13.16 3.97
N SER A 247 -20.75 12.81 2.74
CA SER A 247 -22.17 12.69 2.37
C SER A 247 -22.85 11.54 3.11
N LEU A 248 -22.16 10.41 3.30
CA LEU A 248 -22.70 9.21 3.95
C LEU A 248 -22.96 9.44 5.45
N ALA A 249 -22.19 10.31 6.13
CA ALA A 249 -22.41 10.67 7.52
C ALA A 249 -23.76 11.37 7.75
N PHE A 250 -24.26 12.11 6.74
CA PHE A 250 -25.56 12.80 6.80
C PHE A 250 -26.77 11.92 6.47
N ILE A 251 -26.57 10.69 6.02
CA ILE A 251 -27.68 9.79 5.69
C ILE A 251 -28.30 9.19 6.95
N GLU A 252 -27.49 8.50 7.74
CA GLU A 252 -27.92 7.87 8.99
C GLU A 252 -26.68 7.44 9.81
N PRO A 253 -26.61 7.74 11.11
CA PRO A 253 -25.41 7.51 11.91
C PRO A 253 -24.96 6.04 11.97
N PHE A 254 -25.86 5.09 12.13
CA PHE A 254 -25.52 3.68 12.22
C PHE A 254 -25.15 3.06 10.88
N PHE A 255 -25.71 3.57 9.77
CA PHE A 255 -25.24 3.29 8.43
C PHE A 255 -23.77 3.69 8.29
N PHE A 256 -23.44 4.88 8.77
CA PHE A 256 -22.08 5.40 8.69
C PHE A 256 -21.10 4.60 9.55
N ILE A 257 -21.49 4.16 10.75
CA ILE A 257 -20.68 3.24 11.58
C ILE A 257 -20.43 1.92 10.82
N GLY A 258 -21.46 1.32 10.24
CA GLY A 258 -21.31 0.12 9.42
C GLY A 258 -20.34 0.31 8.26
N TYR A 259 -20.42 1.44 7.57
CA TYR A 259 -19.49 1.85 6.52
C TYR A 259 -18.04 1.90 7.00
N LEU A 260 -17.77 2.56 8.13
CA LEU A 260 -16.42 2.68 8.69
C LEU A 260 -15.85 1.32 9.15
N VAL A 261 -16.65 0.50 9.83
CA VAL A 261 -16.25 -0.85 10.25
C VAL A 261 -15.87 -1.70 9.04
N SER A 262 -16.67 -1.62 8.00
CA SER A 262 -16.45 -2.37 6.77
C SER A 262 -15.18 -1.92 6.03
N ILE A 263 -14.96 -0.61 5.90
CA ILE A 263 -13.71 -0.10 5.33
C ILE A 263 -12.49 -0.61 6.09
N ALA A 264 -12.53 -0.61 7.43
CA ALA A 264 -11.42 -1.10 8.23
C ALA A 264 -11.17 -2.61 7.98
N VAL A 265 -12.21 -3.44 8.04
CA VAL A 265 -12.10 -4.90 7.90
C VAL A 265 -11.73 -5.32 6.47
N PHE A 266 -12.48 -4.89 5.47
CA PHE A 266 -12.20 -5.25 4.08
C PHE A 266 -10.91 -4.58 3.58
N GLY A 267 -10.65 -3.35 4.03
CA GLY A 267 -9.40 -2.65 3.71
C GLY A 267 -8.17 -3.37 4.24
N LEU A 268 -8.23 -3.97 5.44
CA LEU A 268 -7.17 -4.81 5.98
C LEU A 268 -6.81 -5.93 5.02
N TYR A 269 -7.79 -6.79 4.72
CA TYR A 269 -7.55 -7.98 3.91
C TYR A 269 -7.13 -7.62 2.48
N GLN A 270 -7.79 -6.64 1.86
CA GLN A 270 -7.47 -6.20 0.52
C GLN A 270 -6.05 -5.61 0.42
N ALA A 271 -5.67 -4.76 1.38
CA ALA A 271 -4.34 -4.15 1.38
C ALA A 271 -3.24 -5.18 1.62
N ILE A 272 -3.42 -6.13 2.54
CA ILE A 272 -2.46 -7.21 2.80
C ILE A 272 -2.31 -8.14 1.60
N TYR A 273 -3.44 -8.58 1.03
CA TYR A 273 -3.46 -9.40 -0.17
C TYR A 273 -2.64 -8.76 -1.29
N MET A 274 -2.93 -7.50 -1.61
CA MET A 274 -2.27 -6.80 -2.70
C MET A 274 -0.78 -6.51 -2.41
N ALA A 275 -0.44 -6.14 -1.18
CA ALA A 275 0.94 -5.89 -0.78
C ALA A 275 1.80 -7.15 -0.93
N ASN A 276 1.31 -8.28 -0.44
CA ASN A 276 2.09 -9.52 -0.41
C ASN A 276 2.05 -10.28 -1.73
N ALA A 277 0.95 -10.23 -2.49
CA ALA A 277 0.93 -10.74 -3.86
C ALA A 277 1.95 -10.00 -4.73
N GLY A 278 1.91 -8.66 -4.71
CA GLY A 278 2.84 -7.82 -5.46
C GLY A 278 4.29 -8.02 -5.03
N GLY A 279 4.55 -8.07 -3.71
CA GLY A 279 5.88 -8.34 -3.16
C GLY A 279 6.43 -9.72 -3.53
N ALA A 280 5.57 -10.74 -3.60
CA ALA A 280 5.97 -12.08 -4.01
C ALA A 280 6.40 -12.13 -5.48
N TRP A 281 5.70 -11.44 -6.38
CA TRP A 281 6.09 -11.36 -7.79
C TRP A 281 7.39 -10.60 -8.01
N ASP A 282 7.58 -9.47 -7.33
CA ASP A 282 8.80 -8.69 -7.42
C ASP A 282 10.00 -9.46 -6.83
N ASN A 283 9.85 -10.07 -5.66
CA ASN A 283 10.88 -10.93 -5.08
C ASN A 283 11.24 -12.10 -6.02
N ALA A 284 10.27 -12.71 -6.69
CA ALA A 284 10.53 -13.76 -7.66
C ALA A 284 11.39 -13.28 -8.83
N LYS A 285 11.16 -12.04 -9.32
CA LYS A 285 12.00 -11.41 -10.34
C LYS A 285 13.40 -11.16 -9.82
N LYS A 286 13.55 -10.61 -8.60
CA LYS A 286 14.86 -10.35 -7.99
C LYS A 286 15.66 -11.64 -7.78
N VAL A 287 15.04 -12.75 -7.37
CA VAL A 287 15.72 -14.06 -7.30
C VAL A 287 16.26 -14.47 -8.67
N VAL A 288 15.49 -14.26 -9.75
CA VAL A 288 15.96 -14.60 -11.11
C VAL A 288 17.12 -13.70 -11.54
N GLU A 289 17.07 -12.41 -11.22
CA GLU A 289 18.10 -11.43 -11.61
C GLU A 289 19.36 -11.56 -10.78
N VAL A 290 19.25 -11.61 -9.45
CA VAL A 290 20.37 -11.50 -8.50
C VAL A 290 20.93 -12.85 -8.12
N ASP A 291 20.08 -13.80 -7.68
CA ASP A 291 20.57 -15.10 -7.16
C ASP A 291 20.90 -16.08 -8.29
N LEU A 292 20.03 -16.14 -9.32
CA LEU A 292 20.21 -17.07 -10.43
C LEU A 292 21.05 -16.49 -11.57
N HIS A 293 21.28 -15.20 -11.62
CA HIS A 293 21.96 -14.49 -12.71
C HIS A 293 21.39 -14.81 -14.11
N MET A 294 20.05 -14.94 -14.21
CA MET A 294 19.35 -15.33 -15.43
C MET A 294 18.63 -14.17 -16.12
N LYS A 295 19.11 -12.94 -15.95
CA LYS A 295 18.57 -11.75 -16.62
C LYS A 295 18.61 -11.95 -18.16
N GLY A 296 17.52 -11.55 -18.85
CA GLY A 296 17.40 -11.71 -20.30
C GLY A 296 17.03 -13.12 -20.79
N THR A 297 16.67 -14.04 -19.90
CA THR A 297 16.19 -15.38 -20.26
C THR A 297 14.67 -15.46 -20.30
N ALA A 298 14.11 -16.53 -20.87
CA ALA A 298 12.66 -16.79 -20.85
C ALA A 298 12.08 -16.91 -19.43
N LEU A 299 12.90 -17.30 -18.44
CA LEU A 299 12.49 -17.31 -17.03
C LEU A 299 12.38 -15.89 -16.50
N HIS A 300 13.33 -15.04 -16.82
CA HIS A 300 13.29 -13.62 -16.49
C HIS A 300 12.07 -12.93 -17.12
N ASP A 301 11.80 -13.14 -18.41
CA ASP A 301 10.62 -12.59 -19.09
C ASP A 301 9.31 -13.01 -18.39
N ALA A 302 9.23 -14.27 -17.96
CA ALA A 302 8.07 -14.75 -17.21
C ALA A 302 7.95 -14.11 -15.82
N SER A 303 9.05 -13.79 -15.15
CA SER A 303 9.05 -13.10 -13.86
C SER A 303 8.68 -11.62 -14.00
N ILE A 304 9.12 -10.94 -15.04
CA ILE A 304 8.72 -9.54 -15.37
C ILE A 304 7.21 -9.41 -15.52
N VAL A 305 6.52 -10.38 -16.13
CA VAL A 305 5.07 -10.34 -16.26
C VAL A 305 4.40 -10.31 -14.88
N GLY A 306 4.90 -11.09 -13.92
CA GLY A 306 4.38 -11.07 -12.54
C GLY A 306 4.63 -9.75 -11.84
N ASP A 307 5.83 -9.22 -11.95
CA ASP A 307 6.22 -7.94 -11.37
C ASP A 307 5.40 -6.77 -11.94
N THR A 308 5.21 -6.74 -13.27
CA THR A 308 4.36 -5.72 -13.93
C THR A 308 2.90 -5.72 -13.41
N VAL A 309 2.35 -6.89 -13.07
CA VAL A 309 1.03 -6.98 -12.42
C VAL A 309 1.13 -6.58 -10.96
N GLY A 310 2.24 -6.91 -10.31
CA GLY A 310 2.47 -6.69 -8.89
C GLY A 310 2.67 -5.24 -8.49
N ASP A 311 3.32 -4.44 -9.32
CA ASP A 311 3.63 -3.04 -9.02
C ASP A 311 2.38 -2.19 -8.72
N PRO A 312 1.32 -2.17 -9.54
CA PRO A 312 0.08 -1.50 -9.19
C PRO A 312 -0.57 -2.02 -7.90
N PHE A 313 -0.39 -3.30 -7.58
CA PHE A 313 -0.90 -3.90 -6.35
C PHE A 313 -0.14 -3.42 -5.12
N LYS A 314 1.18 -3.63 -5.09
CA LYS A 314 2.01 -3.38 -3.90
C LYS A 314 2.33 -1.91 -3.68
N ASP A 315 2.60 -1.15 -4.75
CA ASP A 315 3.15 0.20 -4.66
C ASP A 315 2.11 1.31 -4.91
N THR A 316 0.90 0.97 -5.39
CA THR A 316 -0.18 1.93 -5.58
C THR A 316 -1.38 1.60 -4.70
N SER A 317 -2.10 0.54 -4.99
CA SER A 317 -3.39 0.28 -4.36
C SER A 317 -3.26 -0.12 -2.88
N SER A 318 -2.37 -1.05 -2.55
CA SER A 318 -2.20 -1.50 -1.16
C SER A 318 -1.69 -0.37 -0.26
N VAL A 319 -0.75 0.41 -0.75
CA VAL A 319 -0.18 1.56 -0.01
C VAL A 319 -1.23 2.64 0.21
N ALA A 320 -2.01 2.96 -0.81
CA ALA A 320 -3.04 3.99 -0.73
C ALA A 320 -4.25 3.59 0.15
N LEU A 321 -4.53 2.30 0.32
CA LEU A 321 -5.58 1.83 1.24
C LEU A 321 -5.26 2.17 2.70
N ASN A 322 -4.00 2.15 3.13
CA ASN A 322 -3.61 2.49 4.50
C ASN A 322 -4.03 3.92 4.89
N PRO A 323 -3.62 5.00 4.20
CA PRO A 323 -4.09 6.34 4.50
C PRO A 323 -5.60 6.51 4.31
N ILE A 324 -6.25 5.80 3.39
CA ILE A 324 -7.71 5.87 3.22
C ILE A 324 -8.44 5.32 4.45
N ILE A 325 -8.03 4.18 5.00
CA ILE A 325 -8.60 3.65 6.23
C ILE A 325 -8.47 4.67 7.37
N LYS A 326 -7.28 5.23 7.56
CA LYS A 326 -7.03 6.25 8.61
C LYS A 326 -7.80 7.53 8.36
N PHE A 327 -7.81 8.01 7.12
CA PHE A 327 -8.50 9.23 6.73
C PHE A 327 -10.01 9.11 6.96
N THR A 328 -10.64 8.04 6.46
CA THR A 328 -12.09 7.86 6.58
C THR A 328 -12.54 7.74 8.04
N THR A 329 -11.76 7.09 8.89
CA THR A 329 -12.09 6.97 10.31
C THR A 329 -11.85 8.25 11.08
N LEU A 330 -10.73 8.94 10.85
CA LEU A 330 -10.42 10.21 11.52
C LEU A 330 -11.35 11.34 11.05
N PHE A 331 -11.53 11.48 9.74
CA PHE A 331 -12.45 12.44 9.15
C PHE A 331 -13.91 12.09 9.45
N GLY A 332 -14.20 10.80 9.63
CA GLY A 332 -15.51 10.30 10.03
C GLY A 332 -15.99 10.85 11.37
N LEU A 333 -15.09 11.02 12.34
CA LEU A 333 -15.43 11.65 13.61
C LEU A 333 -15.93 13.09 13.38
N LEU A 334 -15.19 13.89 12.61
CA LEU A 334 -15.58 15.25 12.25
C LEU A 334 -16.89 15.27 11.45
N ALA A 335 -17.05 14.34 10.51
CA ALA A 335 -18.25 14.26 9.68
C ALA A 335 -19.50 13.98 10.50
N VAL A 336 -19.40 13.13 11.52
CA VAL A 336 -20.51 12.86 12.47
C VAL A 336 -20.81 14.09 13.33
N GLU A 337 -19.80 14.77 13.84
CA GLU A 337 -20.00 16.02 14.62
C GLU A 337 -20.67 17.13 13.79
N LEU A 338 -20.41 17.18 12.48
CA LEU A 338 -21.06 18.13 11.57
C LEU A 338 -22.49 17.70 11.20
N ALA A 339 -22.80 16.40 11.24
CA ALA A 339 -24.10 15.85 10.90
C ALA A 339 -25.07 15.80 12.09
N ALA A 340 -24.57 15.79 13.32
CA ALA A 340 -25.34 15.80 14.57
C ALA A 340 -25.82 17.22 14.93
#